data_5dd28dd9af3aef62783b0589f024710f
#
_entry.id   5dd28dd9af3aef62783b0589f024710f
#
_cell.length_a   1.000
_cell.length_b   1.000
_cell.length_c   1.000
_cell.angle_alpha   90.00
_cell.angle_beta   90.00
_cell.angle_gamma   90.00
#
_symmetry.space_group_name_H-M   'P 1'
#
loop_
_entity.id
_entity.type
_entity.pdbx_description
1 polymer ?
#
loop_
_entity_poly.entity_id
_entity_poly.type
_entity_poly.pdbx_seq_one_letter_code
_entity_poly.pdbx_strand_id
1 'polypeptide(L)'
;MARLFSVTAQNLPYLLELSVKSVGLTDEQFFLLCRDNPELRFELTAQKGLIIMPPTGSRTGWRNSELNYQLVQWAKADGTGLTFDSSTGFTLPNGAKRSPDGAWVRREWCTGGDPMD
;
A
#
# COMPACT_ATOMS: atom_id res chain seq x y z
N MET A 1 -13.25 9.31 -33.30
CA MET A 1 -13.71 9.67 -31.95
C MET A 1 -13.02 8.79 -30.93
N ALA A 2 -12.43 9.38 -29.93
CA ALA A 2 -11.77 8.64 -28.87
C ALA A 2 -12.80 7.88 -28.04
N ARG A 3 -12.50 6.64 -27.71
CA ARG A 3 -13.32 5.83 -26.84
C ARG A 3 -12.74 5.92 -25.44
N LEU A 4 -13.56 6.38 -24.49
CA LEU A 4 -13.14 6.45 -23.09
C LEU A 4 -13.45 5.13 -22.39
N PHE A 5 -12.47 4.63 -21.67
CA PHE A 5 -12.66 3.48 -20.78
C PHE A 5 -12.66 3.98 -19.35
N SER A 6 -13.65 3.55 -18.60
CA SER A 6 -13.68 3.77 -17.16
C SER A 6 -13.08 2.54 -16.49
N VAL A 7 -11.97 2.73 -15.77
CA VAL A 7 -11.36 1.66 -15.00
C VAL A 7 -11.96 1.70 -13.60
N THR A 8 -12.65 0.62 -13.24
CA THR A 8 -13.22 0.46 -11.91
C THR A 8 -12.61 -0.78 -11.25
N ALA A 9 -12.80 -0.93 -9.94
CA ALA A 9 -12.34 -2.11 -9.22
C ALA A 9 -12.84 -3.41 -9.83
N GLN A 10 -14.06 -3.40 -10.38
CA GLN A 10 -14.67 -4.58 -10.99
C GLN A 10 -14.08 -4.91 -12.35
N ASN A 11 -13.55 -3.91 -13.06
CA ASN A 11 -12.99 -4.06 -14.40
C ASN A 11 -11.50 -4.33 -14.38
N LEU A 12 -10.87 -4.35 -13.21
CA LEU A 12 -9.44 -4.53 -13.07
C LEU A 12 -9.14 -5.96 -12.61
N PRO A 13 -8.95 -6.93 -13.55
CA PRO A 13 -8.71 -8.32 -13.17
C PRO A 13 -7.30 -8.59 -12.68
N TYR A 14 -6.35 -7.72 -13.06
CA TYR A 14 -4.95 -7.90 -12.74
C TYR A 14 -4.33 -6.60 -12.27
N LEU A 15 -3.10 -6.73 -11.82
CA LEU A 15 -2.25 -5.60 -11.52
C LEU A 15 -1.96 -4.79 -12.80
N LEU A 16 -2.07 -3.47 -12.70
CA LEU A 16 -1.78 -2.55 -13.79
C LEU A 16 -0.67 -1.62 -13.33
N GLU A 17 0.29 -1.34 -14.19
CA GLU A 17 1.35 -0.38 -13.90
C GLU A 17 1.35 0.74 -14.94
N LEU A 18 1.33 1.98 -14.46
CA LEU A 18 1.36 3.18 -15.28
C LEU A 18 2.57 4.02 -14.91
N SER A 19 3.28 4.55 -15.92
CA SER A 19 4.33 5.53 -15.63
C SER A 19 3.71 6.89 -15.33
N VAL A 20 4.05 7.45 -14.17
CA VAL A 20 3.64 8.80 -13.79
C VAL A 20 4.84 9.74 -13.72
N LYS A 21 5.96 9.32 -14.30
CA LYS A 21 7.20 10.10 -14.28
C LYS A 21 7.03 11.47 -14.92
N SER A 22 6.38 11.52 -16.07
CA SER A 22 6.22 12.76 -16.83
C SER A 22 5.20 13.72 -16.25
N VAL A 23 4.27 13.22 -15.42
CA VAL A 23 3.25 14.08 -14.80
C VAL A 23 3.69 14.61 -13.44
N GLY A 24 4.80 14.11 -12.90
CA GLY A 24 5.36 14.63 -11.66
C GLY A 24 4.45 14.43 -10.45
N LEU A 25 3.92 13.22 -10.29
CA LEU A 25 3.01 12.91 -9.18
C LEU A 25 3.68 13.21 -7.84
N THR A 26 3.07 14.09 -7.04
CA THR A 26 3.57 14.45 -5.71
C THR A 26 3.06 13.47 -4.66
N ASP A 27 3.68 13.49 -3.47
CA ASP A 27 3.23 12.67 -2.35
C ASP A 27 1.79 13.01 -1.95
N GLU A 28 1.46 14.31 -1.95
CA GLU A 28 0.10 14.74 -1.65
C GLU A 28 -0.89 14.22 -2.68
N GLN A 29 -0.55 14.31 -3.96
CA GLN A 29 -1.40 13.80 -5.03
C GLN A 29 -1.57 12.28 -4.93
N PHE A 30 -0.53 11.55 -4.58
CA PHE A 30 -0.63 10.10 -4.35
C PHE A 30 -1.61 9.81 -3.21
N PHE A 31 -1.51 10.55 -2.11
CA PHE A 31 -2.42 10.39 -0.99
C PHE A 31 -3.87 10.65 -1.38
N LEU A 32 -4.11 11.74 -2.15
CA LEU A 32 -5.45 12.07 -2.61
C LEU A 32 -6.02 11.00 -3.54
N LEU A 33 -5.16 10.43 -4.38
CA LEU A 33 -5.55 9.34 -5.28
C LEU A 33 -6.02 8.11 -4.48
N CYS A 34 -5.29 7.76 -3.43
CA CYS A 34 -5.68 6.65 -2.55
C CYS A 34 -6.99 6.95 -1.83
N ARG A 35 -7.14 8.16 -1.31
CA ARG A 35 -8.35 8.57 -0.59
C ARG A 35 -9.58 8.51 -1.48
N ASP A 36 -9.45 8.94 -2.73
CA ASP A 36 -10.58 9.03 -3.65
C ASP A 36 -10.96 7.67 -4.25
N ASN A 37 -10.11 6.65 -4.10
CA ASN A 37 -10.32 5.31 -4.67
C ASN A 37 -10.11 4.23 -3.61
N PRO A 38 -10.97 4.18 -2.58
CA PRO A 38 -10.73 3.29 -1.43
C PRO A 38 -10.81 1.80 -1.75
N GLU A 39 -11.44 1.42 -2.88
CA GLU A 39 -11.52 0.01 -3.28
C GLU A 39 -10.24 -0.49 -3.93
N LEU A 40 -9.37 0.40 -4.36
CA LEU A 40 -8.13 0.04 -5.04
C LEU A 40 -6.95 0.20 -4.10
N ARG A 41 -5.92 -0.59 -4.36
CA ARG A 41 -4.63 -0.44 -3.68
C ARG A 41 -3.63 0.14 -4.66
N PHE A 42 -2.87 1.11 -4.19
CA PHE A 42 -1.87 1.79 -5.01
C PHE A 42 -0.49 1.65 -4.39
N GLU A 43 0.50 1.42 -5.24
CA GLU A 43 1.91 1.51 -4.85
C GLU A 43 2.65 2.33 -5.89
N LEU A 44 3.77 2.89 -5.50
CA LEU A 44 4.60 3.70 -6.39
C LEU A 44 6.03 3.17 -6.33
N THR A 45 6.58 2.84 -7.50
CA THR A 45 7.96 2.38 -7.57
C THR A 45 8.92 3.58 -7.48
N ALA A 46 10.19 3.31 -7.19
CA ALA A 46 11.21 4.33 -7.17
C ALA A 46 11.38 5.01 -8.55
N GLN A 47 11.05 4.29 -9.63
CA GLN A 47 11.11 4.79 -11.00
C GLN A 47 9.84 5.50 -11.44
N LYS A 48 8.92 5.77 -10.50
CA LYS A 48 7.66 6.44 -10.74
C LYS A 48 6.68 5.63 -11.58
N GLY A 49 6.68 4.32 -11.39
CA GLY A 49 5.62 3.45 -11.89
C GLY A 49 4.51 3.36 -10.85
N LEU A 50 3.30 3.76 -11.23
CA LEU A 50 2.13 3.64 -10.36
C LEU A 50 1.53 2.26 -10.55
N ILE A 51 1.51 1.47 -9.49
CA ILE A 51 0.95 0.13 -9.49
C ILE A 51 -0.46 0.21 -8.92
N ILE A 52 -1.42 -0.28 -9.68
CA ILE A 52 -2.83 -0.31 -9.29
C ILE A 52 -3.25 -1.77 -9.15
N MET A 53 -3.75 -2.12 -7.98
CA MET A 53 -4.15 -3.49 -7.66
C MET A 53 -5.64 -3.57 -7.40
N PRO A 54 -6.31 -4.65 -7.85
CA PRO A 54 -7.74 -4.83 -7.56
C PRO A 54 -7.95 -5.14 -6.07
N PRO A 55 -9.21 -5.05 -5.60
CA PRO A 55 -9.53 -5.41 -4.22
C PRO A 55 -9.16 -6.85 -3.91
N THR A 56 -8.72 -7.10 -2.68
CA THR A 56 -8.38 -8.43 -2.19
C THR A 56 -9.65 -9.26 -2.04
N GLY A 57 -9.65 -10.49 -2.58
CA GLY A 57 -10.74 -11.42 -2.39
C GLY A 57 -10.83 -11.93 -0.94
N SER A 58 -11.99 -12.47 -0.57
CA SER A 58 -12.24 -12.91 0.81
C SER A 58 -11.26 -13.99 1.30
N ARG A 59 -10.88 -14.93 0.43
CA ARG A 59 -9.92 -15.98 0.77
C ARG A 59 -8.53 -15.40 1.08
N THR A 60 -8.07 -14.49 0.24
CA THR A 60 -6.78 -13.82 0.45
C THR A 60 -6.84 -12.93 1.69
N GLY A 61 -7.96 -12.26 1.91
CA GLY A 61 -8.16 -11.46 3.12
C GLY A 61 -8.09 -12.30 4.39
N TRP A 62 -8.67 -13.50 4.39
CA TRP A 62 -8.60 -14.42 5.52
C TRP A 62 -7.16 -14.87 5.78
N ARG A 63 -6.43 -15.24 4.72
CA ARG A 63 -5.01 -15.63 4.84
C ARG A 63 -4.16 -14.50 5.40
N ASN A 64 -4.39 -13.28 4.94
CA ASN A 64 -3.65 -12.12 5.42
C ASN A 64 -3.93 -11.85 6.90
N SER A 65 -5.18 -12.02 7.33
CA SER A 65 -5.55 -11.87 8.73
C SER A 65 -4.84 -12.89 9.62
N GLU A 66 -4.77 -14.14 9.18
CA GLU A 66 -4.08 -15.18 9.91
C GLU A 66 -2.59 -14.93 10.00
N LEU A 67 -1.98 -14.52 8.90
CA LEU A 67 -0.56 -14.18 8.86
C LEU A 67 -0.25 -12.99 9.78
N ASN A 68 -1.08 -11.97 9.74
CA ASN A 68 -0.91 -10.79 10.59
C ASN A 68 -1.07 -11.12 12.07
N TYR A 69 -1.99 -12.02 12.40
CA TYR A 69 -2.15 -12.49 13.77
C TYR A 69 -0.86 -13.13 14.29
N GLN A 70 -0.25 -14.01 13.50
CA GLN A 70 1.01 -14.65 13.88
C GLN A 70 2.14 -13.64 14.01
N LEU A 71 2.19 -12.68 13.10
CA LEU A 71 3.22 -11.63 13.13
C LEU A 71 3.08 -10.76 14.39
N VAL A 72 1.85 -10.40 14.76
CA VAL A 72 1.58 -9.61 15.97
C VAL A 72 2.02 -10.38 17.21
N GLN A 73 1.71 -11.67 17.30
CA GLN A 73 2.12 -12.48 18.45
C GLN A 73 3.63 -12.51 18.58
N TRP A 74 4.34 -12.73 17.47
CA TRP A 74 5.78 -12.74 17.48
C TRP A 74 6.34 -11.38 17.89
N ALA A 75 5.81 -10.31 17.34
CA ALA A 75 6.29 -8.95 17.60
C ALA A 75 6.10 -8.54 19.05
N LYS A 76 5.00 -8.95 19.67
CA LYS A 76 4.76 -8.67 21.10
C LYS A 76 5.74 -9.40 21.99
N ALA A 77 6.10 -10.64 21.65
CA ALA A 77 7.09 -11.39 22.38
C ALA A 77 8.49 -10.79 22.21
N ASP A 78 8.81 -10.31 21.02
CA ASP A 78 10.10 -9.69 20.72
C ASP A 78 10.24 -8.30 21.35
N GLY A 79 9.20 -7.48 21.28
CA GLY A 79 9.12 -6.18 21.97
C GLY A 79 9.90 -5.04 21.35
N THR A 80 10.57 -5.25 20.20
CA THR A 80 11.45 -4.23 19.60
C THR A 80 10.83 -3.47 18.44
N GLY A 81 9.62 -3.83 18.02
CA GLY A 81 9.00 -3.20 16.86
C GLY A 81 7.49 -3.19 16.92
N LEU A 82 6.92 -2.63 15.85
CA LEU A 82 5.48 -2.52 15.65
C LEU A 82 5.07 -3.24 14.38
N THR A 83 3.85 -3.74 14.36
CA THR A 83 3.28 -4.40 13.18
C THR A 83 2.25 -3.52 12.51
N PHE A 84 2.15 -3.65 11.20
CA PHE A 84 1.20 -2.92 10.38
C PHE A 84 0.57 -3.88 9.38
N ASP A 85 -0.70 -3.69 9.09
CA ASP A 85 -1.42 -4.50 8.11
C ASP A 85 -1.42 -3.83 6.73
N SER A 86 -2.20 -4.38 5.81
CA SER A 86 -2.25 -3.90 4.42
C SER A 86 -2.87 -2.53 4.26
N SER A 87 -3.48 -1.96 5.30
CA SER A 87 -4.04 -0.60 5.23
C SER A 87 -2.98 0.48 5.41
N THR A 88 -1.76 0.10 5.76
CA THR A 88 -0.68 1.04 6.04
C THR A 88 0.23 1.18 4.83
N GLY A 89 0.46 2.42 4.42
CA GLY A 89 1.42 2.72 3.37
C GLY A 89 2.75 3.16 3.95
N PHE A 90 3.83 2.78 3.28
CA PHE A 90 5.18 3.14 3.68
C PHE A 90 5.86 3.90 2.55
N THR A 91 6.56 4.98 2.89
CA THR A 91 7.45 5.66 1.95
C THR A 91 8.88 5.23 2.27
N LEU A 92 9.53 4.63 1.28
CA LEU A 92 10.89 4.14 1.42
C LEU A 92 11.91 5.26 1.10
N PRO A 93 13.17 5.11 1.55
CA PRO A 93 14.18 6.14 1.30
C PRO A 93 14.41 6.47 -0.17
N ASN A 94 14.17 5.52 -1.09
CA ASN A 94 14.30 5.74 -2.52
C ASN A 94 13.07 6.41 -3.14
N GLY A 95 12.09 6.82 -2.34
CA GLY A 95 10.88 7.47 -2.80
C GLY A 95 9.75 6.53 -3.18
N ALA A 96 9.98 5.22 -3.15
CA ALA A 96 8.92 4.26 -3.44
C ALA A 96 7.87 4.25 -2.33
N LYS A 97 6.62 3.99 -2.72
CA LYS A 97 5.51 3.86 -1.78
C LYS A 97 4.96 2.45 -1.87
N ARG A 98 4.95 1.76 -0.75
CA ARG A 98 4.55 0.35 -0.68
C ARG A 98 3.50 0.14 0.39
N SER A 99 2.63 -0.83 0.14
CA SER A 99 1.54 -1.21 1.05
C SER A 99 1.52 -2.73 1.17
N PRO A 100 2.45 -3.31 1.93
CA PRO A 100 2.54 -4.77 2.06
C PRO A 100 1.37 -5.35 2.83
N ASP A 101 1.12 -6.65 2.65
CA ASP A 101 0.04 -7.35 3.34
C ASP A 101 0.26 -7.41 4.85
N GLY A 102 1.51 -7.40 5.28
CA GLY A 102 1.87 -7.31 6.68
C GLY A 102 3.31 -6.83 6.77
N ALA A 103 3.63 -6.07 7.81
CA ALA A 103 4.96 -5.53 7.99
C ALA A 103 5.29 -5.42 9.46
N TRP A 104 6.58 -5.61 9.75
CA TRP A 104 7.15 -5.33 11.05
C TRP A 104 8.24 -4.28 10.88
N VAL A 105 8.20 -3.25 11.73
CA VAL A 105 9.17 -2.15 11.67
C VAL A 105 9.74 -1.94 13.07
N ARG A 106 11.05 -1.80 13.16
CA ARG A 106 11.69 -1.46 14.43
C ARG A 106 11.12 -0.15 14.97
N ARG A 107 10.83 -0.16 16.26
CA ARG A 107 10.24 1.01 16.91
C ARG A 107 11.10 2.27 16.70
N GLU A 108 12.39 2.13 16.76
CA GLU A 108 13.34 3.22 16.59
C GLU A 108 13.33 3.81 15.17
N TRP A 109 12.84 3.05 14.18
CA TRP A 109 12.75 3.51 12.79
C TRP A 109 11.45 4.26 12.50
N CYS A 110 10.51 4.20 13.42
CA CYS A 110 9.27 4.97 13.33
C CYS A 110 9.57 6.40 13.79
N THR A 111 10.14 7.20 12.86
CA THR A 111 10.58 8.56 13.18
C THR A 111 9.62 9.60 12.61
N GLY A 112 9.67 10.80 13.16
CA GLY A 112 8.91 11.93 12.65
C GLY A 112 7.50 12.02 13.17
N GLY A 113 7.17 11.27 14.21
CA GLY A 113 5.87 11.30 14.82
C GLY A 113 5.41 9.92 15.23
N ASP A 114 4.20 9.83 15.73
CA ASP A 114 3.59 8.57 16.08
C ASP A 114 3.34 7.78 14.78
N PRO A 115 3.82 6.53 14.65
CA PRO A 115 3.54 5.73 13.46
C PRO A 115 2.05 5.43 13.27
N MET A 116 1.24 5.71 14.27
CA MET A 116 -0.20 5.55 14.19
C MET A 116 -0.91 6.77 13.62
N ASP A 117 -0.19 7.83 13.37
CA ASP A 117 -0.76 9.07 12.83
C ASP A 117 -0.95 9.01 11.30
#